data_54af26e7afb3c16861ca19cbbc453e22
#
_entry.id   54af26e7afb3c16861ca19cbbc453e22
#
_cell.length_a   1.000
_cell.length_b   1.000
_cell.length_c   1.000
_cell.angle_alpha   90.00
_cell.angle_beta   90.00
_cell.angle_gamma   90.00
#
_symmetry.space_group_name_H-M   'P 1'
#
loop_
_entity.id
_entity.type
_entity.pdbx_description
1 polymer ?
#
loop_
_entity_poly.entity_id
_entity_poly.type
_entity_poly.pdbx_seq_one_letter_code
_entity_poly.pdbx_strand_id
1 'polypeptide(L)'
;MSLGKNIQYLRKQKKITQEQLAEMMSVSRQTISKWETDEIIPELNKLVALSDVFSCKLDALVKEDMHTRDEVYSEIIVKKVNAFKMARYVMLTPNPEDDVNFYMENWARRSGLLDFQPDAMRIGWDFPFAISELQNRFGLRGYVAAYILPEGFETSCPGVEFAVQNEADYAVITIHDPFAAASGRIPNAYKKIMEFLQ
;
A
#
# COMPACT_ATOMS: atom_id res chain seq x y z
N MET A 1 -12.44 16.82 5.65
CA MET A 1 -11.36 17.06 4.68
C MET A 1 -11.24 18.56 4.46
N SER A 2 -10.09 19.16 4.74
CA SER A 2 -9.94 20.61 4.54
C SER A 2 -8.56 20.89 3.96
N LEU A 3 -8.51 21.81 2.99
CA LEU A 3 -7.27 22.26 2.33
C LEU A 3 -6.28 22.85 3.35
N GLY A 4 -6.77 23.63 4.32
CA GLY A 4 -5.92 24.25 5.34
C GLY A 4 -5.23 23.21 6.22
N LYS A 5 -5.92 22.14 6.60
CA LYS A 5 -5.30 21.02 7.33
C LYS A 5 -4.22 20.35 6.50
N ASN A 6 -4.41 20.17 5.20
CA ASN A 6 -3.40 19.61 4.31
C ASN A 6 -2.15 20.50 4.26
N ILE A 7 -2.34 21.83 4.10
CA ILE A 7 -1.23 22.80 4.10
C ILE A 7 -0.46 22.73 5.42
N GLN A 8 -1.16 22.76 6.56
CA GLN A 8 -0.54 22.69 7.89
C GLN A 8 0.25 21.38 8.07
N TYR A 9 -0.34 20.26 7.67
CA TYR A 9 0.26 18.95 7.77
C TYR A 9 1.56 18.85 6.95
N LEU A 10 1.51 19.20 5.66
CA LEU A 10 2.66 19.16 4.76
C LEU A 10 3.79 20.10 5.20
N ARG A 11 3.43 21.28 5.74
CA ARG A 11 4.41 22.19 6.33
C ARG A 11 5.12 21.55 7.54
N LYS A 12 4.37 20.93 8.45
CA LYS A 12 4.93 20.22 9.62
C LYS A 12 5.82 19.06 9.20
N GLN A 13 5.40 18.29 8.20
CA GLN A 13 6.19 17.22 7.60
C GLN A 13 7.55 17.71 7.09
N LYS A 14 7.57 18.84 6.40
CA LYS A 14 8.82 19.49 5.95
C LYS A 14 9.61 20.17 7.09
N LYS A 15 9.11 20.12 8.33
CA LYS A 15 9.72 20.74 9.51
C LYS A 15 10.00 22.25 9.36
N ILE A 16 9.16 22.96 8.59
CA ILE A 16 9.26 24.40 8.39
C ILE A 16 8.21 25.16 9.20
N THR A 17 8.56 26.38 9.65
CA THR A 17 7.65 27.26 10.38
C THR A 17 6.65 27.96 9.46
N GLN A 18 5.59 28.57 10.02
CA GLN A 18 4.68 29.42 9.23
C GLN A 18 5.40 30.63 8.61
N GLU A 19 6.41 31.20 9.30
CA GLU A 19 7.28 32.25 8.77
C GLU A 19 8.04 31.78 7.54
N GLN A 20 8.71 30.64 7.61
CA GLN A 20 9.48 30.09 6.50
C GLN A 20 8.59 29.78 5.30
N LEU A 21 7.40 29.19 5.52
CA LEU A 21 6.46 28.97 4.42
C LEU A 21 5.97 30.30 3.84
N ALA A 22 5.74 31.32 4.67
CA ALA A 22 5.31 32.65 4.22
C ALA A 22 6.38 33.33 3.33
N GLU A 23 7.66 33.23 3.70
CA GLU A 23 8.77 33.68 2.86
C GLU A 23 8.80 32.98 1.51
N MET A 24 8.73 31.63 1.50
CA MET A 24 8.70 30.83 0.27
C MET A 24 7.53 31.20 -0.64
N MET A 25 6.38 31.52 -0.05
CA MET A 25 5.16 31.85 -0.76
C MET A 25 5.02 33.36 -1.09
N SER A 26 5.98 34.21 -0.61
CA SER A 26 5.91 35.67 -0.73
C SER A 26 4.57 36.24 -0.22
N VAL A 27 4.19 35.86 0.99
CA VAL A 27 2.98 36.31 1.70
C VAL A 27 3.31 36.59 3.17
N SER A 28 2.37 37.16 3.92
CA SER A 28 2.54 37.33 5.37
C SER A 28 2.33 36.00 6.12
N ARG A 29 2.97 35.88 7.31
CA ARG A 29 2.69 34.75 8.22
C ARG A 29 1.21 34.64 8.56
N GLN A 30 0.53 35.77 8.72
CA GLN A 30 -0.91 35.80 9.00
C GLN A 30 -1.73 35.17 7.85
N THR A 31 -1.30 35.38 6.60
CA THR A 31 -1.92 34.75 5.42
C THR A 31 -1.78 33.23 5.49
N ILE A 32 -0.60 32.70 5.83
CA ILE A 32 -0.40 31.27 6.01
C ILE A 32 -1.28 30.73 7.13
N SER A 33 -1.36 31.43 8.28
CA SER A 33 -2.23 31.04 9.38
C SER A 33 -3.69 30.94 8.95
N LYS A 34 -4.19 31.91 8.18
CA LYS A 34 -5.55 31.92 7.66
C LYS A 34 -5.82 30.81 6.62
N TRP A 35 -4.80 30.45 5.83
CA TRP A 35 -4.89 29.30 4.94
C TRP A 35 -4.99 27.99 5.73
N GLU A 36 -4.17 27.82 6.77
CA GLU A 36 -4.14 26.62 7.61
C GLU A 36 -5.42 26.44 8.45
N THR A 37 -6.14 27.53 8.73
CA THR A 37 -7.42 27.51 9.47
C THR A 37 -8.66 27.53 8.56
N ASP A 38 -8.47 27.46 7.24
CA ASP A 38 -9.53 27.56 6.22
C ASP A 38 -10.36 28.88 6.29
N GLU A 39 -9.81 29.93 6.94
CA GLU A 39 -10.45 31.26 6.94
C GLU A 39 -10.38 31.93 5.57
N ILE A 40 -9.32 31.66 4.81
CA ILE A 40 -9.12 32.14 3.44
C ILE A 40 -8.60 30.98 2.60
N ILE A 41 -9.16 30.82 1.41
CA ILE A 41 -8.69 29.88 0.41
C ILE A 41 -7.58 30.54 -0.41
N PRO A 42 -6.39 29.92 -0.57
CA PRO A 42 -5.34 30.43 -1.47
C PRO A 42 -5.84 30.55 -2.90
N GLU A 43 -5.39 31.59 -3.60
CA GLU A 43 -5.63 31.74 -5.05
C GLU A 43 -4.95 30.59 -5.82
N LEU A 44 -5.44 30.31 -7.05
CA LEU A 44 -4.97 29.19 -7.86
C LEU A 44 -3.44 29.20 -8.08
N ASN A 45 -2.84 30.36 -8.35
CA ASN A 45 -1.40 30.53 -8.50
C ASN A 45 -0.63 30.14 -7.22
N LYS A 46 -1.19 30.44 -6.04
CA LYS A 46 -0.61 30.06 -4.74
C LYS A 46 -0.81 28.58 -4.46
N LEU A 47 -1.92 27.97 -4.87
CA LEU A 47 -2.13 26.53 -4.77
C LEU A 47 -1.12 25.74 -5.62
N VAL A 48 -0.84 26.21 -6.84
CA VAL A 48 0.21 25.62 -7.71
C VAL A 48 1.55 25.74 -7.03
N ALA A 49 1.93 26.93 -6.54
CA ALA A 49 3.21 27.13 -5.84
C ALA A 49 3.31 26.27 -4.56
N LEU A 50 2.22 26.12 -3.79
CA LEU A 50 2.19 25.20 -2.64
C LEU A 50 2.42 23.75 -3.04
N SER A 51 1.83 23.30 -4.16
CA SER A 51 2.04 21.93 -4.66
C SER A 51 3.51 21.69 -5.03
N ASP A 52 4.18 22.69 -5.61
CA ASP A 52 5.62 22.64 -5.92
C ASP A 52 6.47 22.61 -4.64
N VAL A 53 6.19 23.54 -3.71
CA VAL A 53 6.89 23.61 -2.40
C VAL A 53 6.77 22.29 -1.66
N PHE A 54 5.59 21.66 -1.66
CA PHE A 54 5.34 20.39 -0.98
C PHE A 54 5.67 19.15 -1.81
N SER A 55 6.08 19.33 -3.07
CA SER A 55 6.38 18.22 -4.01
C SER A 55 5.22 17.23 -4.12
N CYS A 56 3.99 17.74 -4.19
CA CYS A 56 2.77 16.94 -4.31
C CYS A 56 1.95 17.39 -5.54
N LYS A 57 1.04 16.54 -6.01
CA LYS A 57 0.11 16.93 -7.07
C LYS A 57 -0.91 17.92 -6.52
N LEU A 58 -1.26 18.96 -7.29
CA LEU A 58 -2.28 19.95 -6.94
C LEU A 58 -3.63 19.28 -6.60
N ASP A 59 -4.03 18.30 -7.38
CA ASP A 59 -5.25 17.53 -7.15
C ASP A 59 -5.23 16.82 -5.79
N ALA A 60 -4.12 16.24 -5.42
CA ALA A 60 -3.92 15.61 -4.11
C ALA A 60 -3.99 16.63 -2.96
N LEU A 61 -3.34 17.80 -3.12
CA LEU A 61 -3.37 18.87 -2.12
C LEU A 61 -4.80 19.33 -1.82
N VAL A 62 -5.64 19.40 -2.86
CA VAL A 62 -7.00 19.98 -2.76
C VAL A 62 -8.06 18.93 -2.40
N LYS A 63 -7.98 17.71 -2.93
CA LYS A 63 -9.04 16.70 -2.85
C LYS A 63 -8.78 15.56 -1.87
N GLU A 64 -7.51 15.27 -1.55
CA GLU A 64 -7.18 14.16 -0.67
C GLU A 64 -7.04 14.63 0.78
N ASP A 65 -7.21 13.73 1.73
CA ASP A 65 -6.88 13.98 3.14
C ASP A 65 -5.43 13.56 3.38
N MET A 66 -4.53 14.57 3.44
CA MET A 66 -3.10 14.33 3.60
C MET A 66 -2.73 13.87 5.02
N HIS A 67 -3.58 14.13 6.03
CA HIS A 67 -3.38 13.65 7.41
C HIS A 67 -3.51 12.14 7.52
N THR A 68 -4.41 11.54 6.75
CA THR A 68 -4.63 10.10 6.80
C THR A 68 -3.50 9.31 6.15
N ARG A 69 -2.57 9.98 5.43
CA ARG A 69 -1.46 9.31 4.76
C ARG A 69 -0.45 8.70 5.74
N ASP A 70 -0.18 9.34 6.87
CA ASP A 70 0.80 8.82 7.84
C ASP A 70 0.18 7.80 8.81
N GLU A 71 -1.12 7.92 9.09
CA GLU A 71 -1.86 6.91 9.86
C GLU A 71 -2.14 5.63 9.06
N VAL A 72 -2.10 5.74 7.72
CA VAL A 72 -2.33 4.60 6.80
C VAL A 72 -1.14 3.67 6.71
N TYR A 73 0.08 4.18 6.90
CA TYR A 73 1.31 3.40 6.72
C TYR A 73 2.17 3.45 7.99
N SER A 74 2.73 2.29 8.37
CA SER A 74 3.82 2.26 9.35
C SER A 74 5.11 2.85 8.76
N GLU A 75 6.11 3.08 9.62
CA GLU A 75 7.48 3.25 9.14
C GLU A 75 7.94 1.99 8.37
N ILE A 76 8.82 2.21 7.39
CA ILE A 76 9.45 1.11 6.66
C ILE A 76 10.61 0.59 7.50
N ILE A 77 10.60 -0.70 7.77
CA ILE A 77 11.66 -1.40 8.48
C ILE A 77 12.25 -2.51 7.61
N VAL A 78 13.53 -2.78 7.76
CA VAL A 78 14.13 -3.99 7.19
C VAL A 78 13.99 -5.11 8.22
N LYS A 79 13.30 -6.18 7.82
CA LYS A 79 13.05 -7.35 8.67
C LYS A 79 13.61 -8.61 8.02
N LYS A 80 14.40 -9.33 8.77
CA LYS A 80 14.82 -10.68 8.39
C LYS A 80 13.64 -11.63 8.52
N VAL A 81 13.34 -12.33 7.43
CA VAL A 81 12.31 -13.37 7.38
C VAL A 81 13.03 -14.71 7.22
N ASN A 82 12.85 -15.59 8.19
CA ASN A 82 13.43 -16.94 8.15
C ASN A 82 12.83 -17.74 6.99
N ALA A 83 13.54 -18.78 6.55
CA ALA A 83 13.02 -19.70 5.56
C ALA A 83 11.72 -20.35 6.04
N PHE A 84 10.75 -20.49 5.13
CA PHE A 84 9.49 -21.16 5.43
C PHE A 84 8.99 -21.99 4.24
N LYS A 85 8.20 -23.02 4.55
CA LYS A 85 7.47 -23.81 3.56
C LYS A 85 6.11 -23.18 3.31
N MET A 86 5.62 -23.29 2.08
CA MET A 86 4.28 -22.81 1.72
C MET A 86 3.60 -23.76 0.74
N ALA A 87 2.29 -23.77 0.80
CA ALA A 87 1.42 -24.32 -0.24
C ALA A 87 0.84 -23.14 -1.04
N ARG A 88 1.06 -23.11 -2.37
CA ARG A 88 0.66 -22.01 -3.23
C ARG A 88 -0.11 -22.48 -4.45
N TYR A 89 -0.91 -21.56 -4.99
CA TYR A 89 -1.58 -21.71 -6.27
C TYR A 89 -1.58 -20.41 -7.05
N VAL A 90 -1.48 -20.52 -8.37
CA VAL A 90 -1.52 -19.38 -9.31
C VAL A 90 -2.82 -19.43 -10.08
N MET A 91 -3.52 -18.31 -10.17
CA MET A 91 -4.71 -18.21 -10.99
C MET A 91 -4.62 -17.07 -11.99
N LEU A 92 -5.06 -17.33 -13.22
CA LEU A 92 -5.11 -16.37 -14.32
C LEU A 92 -6.57 -16.14 -14.71
N THR A 93 -7.18 -15.09 -14.16
CA THR A 93 -8.59 -14.73 -14.39
C THR A 93 -8.75 -13.21 -14.44
N PRO A 94 -9.91 -12.67 -14.82
CA PRO A 94 -10.19 -11.25 -14.69
C PRO A 94 -10.19 -10.75 -13.24
N ASN A 95 -10.47 -11.63 -12.27
CA ASN A 95 -10.49 -11.29 -10.84
C ASN A 95 -9.65 -12.30 -10.01
N PRO A 96 -8.33 -12.41 -10.30
CA PRO A 96 -7.52 -13.52 -9.82
C PRO A 96 -7.29 -13.49 -8.30
N GLU A 97 -7.33 -12.34 -7.65
CA GLU A 97 -7.17 -12.22 -6.20
C GLU A 97 -8.30 -12.95 -5.45
N ASP A 98 -9.53 -12.65 -5.79
CA ASP A 98 -10.69 -13.27 -5.13
C ASP A 98 -10.78 -14.76 -5.47
N ASP A 99 -10.59 -15.09 -6.75
CA ASP A 99 -10.71 -16.47 -7.25
C ASP A 99 -9.67 -17.39 -6.60
N VAL A 100 -8.39 -16.99 -6.54
CA VAL A 100 -7.33 -17.80 -5.95
C VAL A 100 -7.43 -17.87 -4.42
N ASN A 101 -7.84 -16.77 -3.78
CA ASN A 101 -8.06 -16.76 -2.34
C ASN A 101 -9.19 -17.70 -1.93
N PHE A 102 -10.27 -17.71 -2.67
CA PHE A 102 -11.37 -18.67 -2.46
C PHE A 102 -10.91 -20.12 -2.68
N TYR A 103 -10.14 -20.36 -3.75
CA TYR A 103 -9.57 -21.68 -4.02
C TYR A 103 -8.67 -22.16 -2.89
N MET A 104 -7.73 -21.33 -2.45
CA MET A 104 -6.76 -21.66 -1.41
C MET A 104 -7.42 -21.85 -0.03
N GLU A 105 -8.46 -21.10 0.30
CA GLU A 105 -9.23 -21.31 1.53
C GLU A 105 -9.93 -22.67 1.52
N ASN A 106 -10.55 -23.06 0.41
CA ASN A 106 -11.16 -24.37 0.27
C ASN A 106 -10.12 -25.51 0.36
N TRP A 107 -8.94 -25.30 -0.23
CA TRP A 107 -7.84 -26.26 -0.10
C TRP A 107 -7.38 -26.38 1.36
N ALA A 108 -7.18 -25.27 2.05
CA ALA A 108 -6.72 -25.25 3.44
C ALA A 108 -7.69 -25.97 4.39
N ARG A 109 -9.00 -25.86 4.14
CA ARG A 109 -10.02 -26.65 4.86
C ARG A 109 -9.91 -28.14 4.56
N ARG A 110 -9.84 -28.52 3.28
CA ARG A 110 -9.77 -29.94 2.87
C ARG A 110 -8.47 -30.62 3.26
N SER A 111 -7.38 -29.89 3.32
CA SER A 111 -6.06 -30.43 3.71
C SER A 111 -5.91 -30.65 5.22
N GLY A 112 -6.85 -30.13 6.04
CA GLY A 112 -6.76 -30.12 7.49
C GLY A 112 -5.86 -28.99 8.05
N LEU A 113 -5.36 -28.09 7.21
CA LEU A 113 -4.49 -26.99 7.66
C LEU A 113 -5.19 -26.09 8.67
N LEU A 114 -6.45 -25.69 8.39
CA LEU A 114 -7.20 -24.80 9.29
C LEU A 114 -7.71 -25.53 10.55
N ASP A 115 -7.75 -26.85 10.55
CA ASP A 115 -8.00 -27.63 11.77
C ASP A 115 -6.73 -27.72 12.63
N PHE A 116 -5.56 -27.82 11.98
CA PHE A 116 -4.26 -27.85 12.65
C PHE A 116 -3.86 -26.46 13.19
N GLN A 117 -4.04 -25.41 12.38
CA GLN A 117 -3.77 -24.02 12.75
C GLN A 117 -4.83 -23.09 12.16
N PRO A 118 -5.89 -22.72 12.94
CA PRO A 118 -6.99 -21.89 12.47
C PRO A 118 -6.60 -20.50 11.96
N ASP A 119 -5.50 -19.95 12.47
CA ASP A 119 -4.93 -18.66 12.12
C ASP A 119 -3.71 -18.78 11.17
N ALA A 120 -3.61 -19.86 10.40
CA ALA A 120 -2.54 -20.07 9.44
C ALA A 120 -2.38 -18.86 8.52
N MET A 121 -1.15 -18.34 8.44
CA MET A 121 -0.85 -17.10 7.72
C MET A 121 -1.01 -17.30 6.21
N ARG A 122 -1.83 -16.45 5.60
CA ARG A 122 -2.00 -16.35 4.15
C ARG A 122 -1.21 -15.17 3.60
N ILE A 123 -0.50 -15.39 2.52
CA ILE A 123 0.23 -14.38 1.75
C ILE A 123 -0.20 -14.42 0.29
N GLY A 124 0.05 -13.34 -0.43
CA GLY A 124 -0.24 -13.29 -1.87
C GLY A 124 0.56 -12.20 -2.56
N TRP A 125 0.74 -12.35 -3.88
CA TRP A 125 1.47 -11.39 -4.72
C TRP A 125 1.04 -11.49 -6.17
N ASP A 126 1.26 -10.40 -6.91
CA ASP A 126 1.00 -10.37 -8.36
C ASP A 126 1.89 -11.38 -9.08
N PHE A 127 1.28 -12.21 -9.93
CA PHE A 127 2.03 -13.10 -10.81
C PHE A 127 2.32 -12.38 -12.13
N PRO A 128 3.60 -12.19 -12.49
CA PRO A 128 3.96 -11.53 -13.75
C PRO A 128 3.48 -12.39 -14.93
N PHE A 129 2.55 -11.83 -15.68
CA PHE A 129 1.91 -12.49 -16.80
C PHE A 129 2.19 -11.68 -18.08
N ALA A 130 3.01 -12.21 -18.99
CA ALA A 130 3.61 -11.47 -20.08
C ALA A 130 2.82 -11.49 -21.40
N ILE A 131 1.61 -12.04 -21.45
CA ILE A 131 0.80 -12.09 -22.68
C ILE A 131 -0.12 -10.88 -22.73
N SER A 132 0.41 -9.75 -23.23
CA SER A 132 -0.29 -8.48 -23.30
C SER A 132 -1.63 -8.53 -24.06
N GLU A 133 -1.76 -9.38 -25.06
CA GLU A 133 -2.99 -9.57 -25.83
C GLU A 133 -4.12 -10.14 -24.94
N LEU A 134 -3.82 -11.11 -24.09
CA LEU A 134 -4.80 -11.70 -23.17
C LEU A 134 -5.19 -10.72 -22.07
N GLN A 135 -4.24 -9.90 -21.58
CA GLN A 135 -4.53 -8.84 -20.62
C GLN A 135 -5.44 -7.77 -21.22
N ASN A 136 -5.10 -7.26 -22.40
CA ASN A 136 -5.83 -6.17 -23.03
C ASN A 136 -7.20 -6.60 -23.58
N ARG A 137 -7.31 -7.81 -24.15
CA ARG A 137 -8.54 -8.30 -24.79
C ARG A 137 -9.52 -8.94 -23.80
N PHE A 138 -9.02 -9.66 -22.80
CA PHE A 138 -9.84 -10.44 -21.89
C PHE A 138 -9.73 -9.97 -20.42
N GLY A 139 -8.92 -8.96 -20.13
CA GLY A 139 -8.72 -8.44 -18.78
C GLY A 139 -8.04 -9.46 -17.83
N LEU A 140 -7.38 -10.50 -18.36
CA LEU A 140 -6.73 -11.51 -17.54
C LEU A 140 -5.55 -10.93 -16.79
N ARG A 141 -5.50 -11.21 -15.50
CA ARG A 141 -4.39 -10.90 -14.59
C ARG A 141 -3.96 -12.17 -13.88
N GLY A 142 -2.75 -12.20 -13.36
CA GLY A 142 -2.25 -13.31 -12.56
C GLY A 142 -2.07 -12.92 -11.11
N TYR A 143 -2.46 -13.80 -10.22
CA TYR A 143 -2.20 -13.65 -8.79
C TYR A 143 -1.86 -15.00 -8.15
N VAL A 144 -0.94 -14.96 -7.18
CA VAL A 144 -0.58 -16.12 -6.36
C VAL A 144 -1.16 -15.92 -4.97
N ALA A 145 -1.83 -16.93 -4.46
CA ALA A 145 -2.11 -17.03 -3.03
C ALA A 145 -1.39 -18.23 -2.43
N ALA A 146 -0.90 -18.10 -1.22
CA ALA A 146 -0.21 -19.17 -0.51
C ALA A 146 -0.56 -19.15 0.97
N TYR A 147 -0.55 -20.33 1.60
CA TYR A 147 -0.51 -20.49 3.04
C TYR A 147 0.92 -20.85 3.48
N ILE A 148 1.44 -20.16 4.47
CA ILE A 148 2.66 -20.57 5.17
C ILE A 148 2.32 -21.80 5.99
N LEU A 149 3.07 -22.86 5.78
CA LEU A 149 2.83 -24.14 6.46
C LEU A 149 3.52 -24.13 7.83
N PRO A 150 2.76 -24.41 8.90
CA PRO A 150 3.36 -24.51 10.23
C PRO A 150 4.28 -25.72 10.35
N GLU A 151 5.22 -25.63 11.26
CA GLU A 151 6.10 -26.75 11.56
C GLU A 151 5.30 -27.98 12.02
N GLY A 152 5.66 -29.15 11.50
CA GLY A 152 4.97 -30.40 11.79
C GLY A 152 3.66 -30.64 11.02
N PHE A 153 3.19 -29.68 10.21
CA PHE A 153 2.05 -29.92 9.34
C PHE A 153 2.46 -30.70 8.09
N GLU A 154 1.83 -31.84 7.87
CA GLU A 154 2.01 -32.67 6.68
C GLU A 154 0.66 -32.97 6.04
N THR A 155 0.58 -32.94 4.72
CA THR A 155 -0.61 -33.28 3.96
C THR A 155 -0.27 -33.82 2.58
N SER A 156 -1.07 -34.76 2.11
CA SER A 156 -1.07 -35.26 0.73
C SER A 156 -2.22 -34.66 -0.11
N CYS A 157 -2.94 -33.64 0.40
CA CYS A 157 -4.07 -33.04 -0.31
C CYS A 157 -3.58 -32.40 -1.61
N PRO A 158 -4.08 -32.86 -2.77
CA PRO A 158 -3.64 -32.35 -4.06
C PRO A 158 -4.21 -30.95 -4.36
N GLY A 159 -3.73 -30.36 -5.47
CA GLY A 159 -4.29 -29.12 -6.01
C GLY A 159 -3.49 -27.88 -5.68
N VAL A 160 -2.30 -28.02 -5.11
CA VAL A 160 -1.38 -26.90 -4.83
C VAL A 160 0.05 -27.30 -5.17
N GLU A 161 0.90 -26.31 -5.33
CA GLU A 161 2.35 -26.46 -5.39
C GLU A 161 2.95 -26.21 -4.01
N PHE A 162 3.79 -27.12 -3.54
CA PHE A 162 4.59 -26.90 -2.34
C PHE A 162 5.91 -26.23 -2.71
N ALA A 163 6.22 -25.16 -2.03
CA ALA A 163 7.44 -24.36 -2.28
C ALA A 163 8.12 -23.98 -0.97
N VAL A 164 9.40 -23.65 -1.06
CA VAL A 164 10.19 -23.14 0.04
C VAL A 164 10.63 -21.72 -0.29
N GLN A 165 10.35 -20.78 0.59
CA GLN A 165 10.96 -19.45 0.57
C GLN A 165 12.24 -19.51 1.40
N ASN A 166 13.35 -19.15 0.79
CA ASN A 166 14.62 -19.04 1.52
C ASN A 166 14.62 -17.83 2.47
N GLU A 167 15.46 -17.90 3.49
CA GLU A 167 15.71 -16.75 4.36
C GLU A 167 16.18 -15.53 3.54
N ALA A 168 15.61 -14.37 3.82
CA ALA A 168 15.97 -13.10 3.18
C ALA A 168 15.58 -11.90 4.05
N ASP A 169 16.20 -10.75 3.78
CA ASP A 169 15.80 -9.47 4.33
C ASP A 169 14.76 -8.80 3.45
N TYR A 170 13.71 -8.28 4.08
CA TYR A 170 12.59 -7.61 3.41
C TYR A 170 12.39 -6.20 3.93
N ALA A 171 12.21 -5.25 3.04
CA ALA A 171 11.64 -3.96 3.39
C ALA A 171 10.14 -4.14 3.63
N VAL A 172 9.69 -3.84 4.83
CA VAL A 172 8.31 -4.09 5.28
C VAL A 172 7.63 -2.79 5.65
N ILE A 173 6.42 -2.61 5.15
CA ILE A 173 5.50 -1.52 5.50
C ILE A 173 4.14 -2.13 5.86
N THR A 174 3.54 -1.67 6.94
CA THR A 174 2.16 -2.04 7.28
C THR A 174 1.20 -1.01 6.70
N ILE A 175 0.15 -1.48 6.04
CA ILE A 175 -0.94 -0.63 5.56
C ILE A 175 -2.12 -0.83 6.50
N HIS A 176 -2.53 0.23 7.22
CA HIS A 176 -3.73 0.21 8.04
C HIS A 176 -4.96 0.38 7.16
N ASP A 177 -5.94 -0.53 7.31
CA ASP A 177 -7.18 -0.56 6.55
C ASP A 177 -6.95 -0.48 5.01
N PRO A 178 -6.21 -1.45 4.43
CA PRO A 178 -5.77 -1.39 3.03
C PRO A 178 -6.95 -1.32 2.03
N PHE A 179 -8.10 -1.87 2.40
CA PHE A 179 -9.26 -1.98 1.51
C PHE A 179 -10.17 -0.76 1.49
N ALA A 180 -10.04 0.19 2.43
CA ALA A 180 -10.82 1.43 2.38
C ALA A 180 -10.55 2.27 1.12
N ALA A 181 -9.36 2.13 0.50
CA ALA A 181 -8.99 2.75 -0.76
C ALA A 181 -7.88 1.93 -1.44
N ALA A 182 -8.14 0.65 -1.73
CA ALA A 182 -7.14 -0.31 -2.19
C ALA A 182 -6.38 0.15 -3.43
N SER A 183 -7.08 0.74 -4.42
CA SER A 183 -6.48 1.27 -5.67
C SER A 183 -5.47 2.41 -5.46
N GLY A 184 -5.47 3.04 -4.28
CA GLY A 184 -4.52 4.10 -3.92
C GLY A 184 -3.52 3.64 -2.85
N ARG A 185 -4.00 3.01 -1.78
CA ARG A 185 -3.16 2.65 -0.62
C ARG A 185 -2.09 1.63 -0.97
N ILE A 186 -2.44 0.58 -1.68
CA ILE A 186 -1.49 -0.49 -2.02
C ILE A 186 -0.41 0.00 -2.98
N PRO A 187 -0.71 0.64 -4.14
CA PRO A 187 0.32 1.19 -5.02
C PRO A 187 1.22 2.24 -4.36
N ASN A 188 0.65 3.08 -3.48
CA ASN A 188 1.44 4.07 -2.75
C ASN A 188 2.41 3.43 -1.74
N ALA A 189 2.06 2.31 -1.11
CA ALA A 189 2.97 1.56 -0.26
C ALA A 189 4.17 1.03 -1.05
N TYR A 190 3.94 0.45 -2.23
CA TYR A 190 5.02 0.02 -3.13
C TYR A 190 5.94 1.18 -3.51
N LYS A 191 5.36 2.34 -3.86
CA LYS A 191 6.14 3.53 -4.17
C LYS A 191 7.04 3.95 -3.01
N LYS A 192 6.50 3.99 -1.78
CA LYS A 192 7.28 4.30 -0.57
C LYS A 192 8.43 3.31 -0.36
N ILE A 193 8.20 2.01 -0.55
CA ILE A 193 9.26 0.99 -0.47
C ILE A 193 10.33 1.23 -1.54
N MET A 194 9.95 1.52 -2.77
CA MET A 194 10.91 1.78 -3.85
C MET A 194 11.75 3.05 -3.60
N GLU A 195 11.16 4.09 -3.03
CA GLU A 195 11.88 5.31 -2.62
C GLU A 195 12.83 5.05 -1.44
N PHE A 196 12.48 4.14 -0.54
CA PHE A 196 13.33 3.74 0.60
C PHE A 196 14.55 2.92 0.16
N LEU A 197 14.44 2.15 -0.91
CA LEU A 197 15.51 1.27 -1.41
C LEU A 197 16.50 1.97 -2.35
N GLN A 198 16.27 3.25 -2.71
CA GLN A 198 17.19 4.07 -3.52
C GLN A 198 18.22 4.77 -2.66
#